data_50e79ceb3dc38becf4c4e6cc14b21666
#
_entry.id   50e79ceb3dc38becf4c4e6cc14b21666
#
_cell.length_a   1.000
_cell.length_b   1.000
_cell.length_c   1.000
_cell.angle_alpha   90.00
_cell.angle_beta   90.00
_cell.angle_gamma   90.00
#
_symmetry.space_group_name_H-M   'P 1'
#
loop_
_entity.id
_entity.type
_entity.pdbx_description
1 polymer ?
#
loop_
_entity_poly.entity_id
_entity_poly.type
_entity_poly.pdbx_seq_one_letter_code
_entity_poly.pdbx_strand_id
1 'polypeptide(L)'
;MIQDGAPGGYIYFITDGLFDVLVRNAFGQELRVAQLGPGQIVGEISWLDRQPYSATIKAAESSSVLALQTSTLDQKIEADTAFASRFFRALAHISSTRLRARSVLFTDPKHLEEERLSPRSSPELGGVLYERLAQFKDLIVAADKGALKSTGSVPDDLRNTLLADFRSLSQELTETMCSQELTSSHRNRIGKMVQRELLPYVHLSSFAERCYSKPRGYAGDYLTIEMMYNNEPSGAGRIGPIVDECMLREPPCQAARNRRHLLSGQINQTIQSTTGRAHIMSLACGPGREIFDALSGSALNAVDVTALDIDQDALNVIKKQSEQQKIPIHALHGNLIYLATGRQQMDLPPQDLIYSIGLIDYFNDGLVIKLIDWIFDCLRPGGRVILGNFHPRNPSRGLMDQVLDWPLIYRDENRMNELYSASKFRMPCTRILFEQQGINLFAECAKN
;
A
#
# COMPACT_ATOMS: atom_id res chain seq x y z
N MET A 1 32.29 6.95 -15.14
CA MET A 1 31.50 5.75 -15.44
C MET A 1 30.75 5.90 -16.75
N ILE A 2 29.93 6.91 -16.90
CA ILE A 2 29.24 7.27 -18.13
C ILE A 2 29.72 8.65 -18.61
N GLN A 3 29.86 8.86 -19.91
CA GLN A 3 30.17 10.15 -20.52
C GLN A 3 29.01 10.60 -21.39
N ASP A 4 28.62 11.87 -21.26
CA ASP A 4 27.60 12.52 -22.08
C ASP A 4 27.94 12.39 -23.59
N GLY A 5 26.99 12.00 -24.40
CA GLY A 5 27.16 11.77 -25.84
C GLY A 5 27.82 10.44 -26.23
N ALA A 6 28.31 9.63 -25.29
CA ALA A 6 28.84 8.31 -25.59
C ALA A 6 27.72 7.32 -25.94
N PRO A 7 27.99 6.32 -26.83
CA PRO A 7 26.99 5.31 -27.17
C PRO A 7 26.53 4.52 -25.95
N GLY A 8 25.21 4.28 -25.84
CA GLY A 8 24.62 3.46 -24.81
C GLY A 8 24.90 1.97 -25.04
N GLY A 9 25.58 1.31 -24.11
CA GLY A 9 25.88 -0.13 -24.22
C GLY A 9 25.64 -0.88 -22.91
N TYR A 10 25.49 -0.16 -21.83
CA TYR A 10 25.29 -0.72 -20.48
C TYR A 10 24.26 0.06 -19.69
N ILE A 11 23.55 -0.66 -18.84
CA ILE A 11 22.77 -0.13 -17.72
C ILE A 11 23.52 -0.47 -16.45
N TYR A 12 23.62 0.47 -15.53
CA TYR A 12 24.34 0.29 -14.28
C TYR A 12 23.41 0.38 -13.10
N PHE A 13 23.51 -0.57 -12.19
CA PHE A 13 22.84 -0.57 -10.89
C PHE A 13 23.88 -0.19 -9.84
N ILE A 14 23.65 0.89 -9.12
CA ILE A 14 24.54 1.35 -8.05
C ILE A 14 24.34 0.45 -6.85
N THR A 15 25.39 -0.26 -6.45
CA THR A 15 25.37 -1.16 -5.29
C THR A 15 25.96 -0.53 -4.05
N ASP A 16 26.88 0.43 -4.22
CA ASP A 16 27.53 1.14 -3.12
C ASP A 16 28.08 2.48 -3.60
N GLY A 17 28.21 3.46 -2.65
CA GLY A 17 28.77 4.78 -2.91
C GLY A 17 27.80 5.77 -3.55
N LEU A 18 28.36 6.92 -3.96
CA LEU A 18 27.62 8.05 -4.52
C LEU A 18 28.15 8.44 -5.89
N PHE A 19 27.25 8.84 -6.78
CA PHE A 19 27.55 9.27 -8.14
C PHE A 19 26.92 10.62 -8.43
N ASP A 20 27.69 11.56 -8.96
CA ASP A 20 27.20 12.84 -9.46
C ASP A 20 26.72 12.71 -10.91
N VAL A 21 25.52 13.24 -11.17
CA VAL A 21 24.96 13.41 -12.52
C VAL A 21 25.28 14.82 -12.98
N LEU A 22 26.08 14.93 -14.03
CA LEU A 22 26.59 16.19 -14.56
C LEU A 22 26.02 16.41 -15.97
N VAL A 23 25.50 17.60 -16.22
CA VAL A 23 25.03 18.05 -17.52
C VAL A 23 25.77 19.31 -17.93
N ARG A 24 26.11 19.45 -19.21
CA ARG A 24 26.71 20.68 -19.71
C ARG A 24 25.68 21.75 -20.02
N ASN A 25 25.87 22.95 -19.49
CA ASN A 25 25.04 24.09 -19.85
C ASN A 25 25.45 24.66 -21.23
N ALA A 26 24.67 25.64 -21.72
CA ALA A 26 24.97 26.32 -23.00
C ALA A 26 26.34 27.01 -23.07
N PHE A 27 27.02 27.23 -21.92
CA PHE A 27 28.33 27.82 -21.82
C PHE A 27 29.46 26.78 -21.67
N GLY A 28 29.14 25.47 -21.80
CA GLY A 28 30.09 24.37 -21.71
C GLY A 28 30.52 23.98 -20.28
N GLN A 29 29.92 24.58 -19.24
CA GLN A 29 30.22 24.27 -17.85
C GLN A 29 29.45 23.02 -17.40
N GLU A 30 30.12 22.11 -16.66
CA GLU A 30 29.50 20.97 -16.03
C GLU A 30 28.73 21.40 -14.77
N LEU A 31 27.42 21.17 -14.77
CA LEU A 31 26.56 21.44 -13.63
C LEU A 31 26.07 20.10 -13.05
N ARG A 32 26.21 19.94 -11.74
CA ARG A 32 25.63 18.79 -11.03
C ARG A 32 24.12 18.99 -10.89
N VAL A 33 23.35 18.14 -11.59
CA VAL A 33 21.88 18.21 -11.61
C VAL A 33 21.23 17.17 -10.71
N ALA A 34 21.99 16.15 -10.26
CA ALA A 34 21.52 15.15 -9.32
C ALA A 34 22.69 14.41 -8.68
N GLN A 35 22.42 13.72 -7.59
CA GLN A 35 23.31 12.74 -6.98
C GLN A 35 22.56 11.42 -6.82
N LEU A 36 23.22 10.31 -7.15
CA LEU A 36 22.62 8.97 -7.16
C LEU A 36 23.41 8.07 -6.20
N GLY A 37 22.70 7.24 -5.47
CA GLY A 37 23.24 6.30 -4.50
C GLY A 37 22.79 4.86 -4.71
N PRO A 38 23.08 3.95 -3.76
CA PRO A 38 22.73 2.55 -3.85
C PRO A 38 21.25 2.30 -4.14
N GLY A 39 20.97 1.26 -4.93
CA GLY A 39 19.63 0.91 -5.39
C GLY A 39 19.12 1.71 -6.60
N GLN A 40 19.89 2.71 -7.06
CA GLN A 40 19.52 3.49 -8.24
C GLN A 40 20.15 2.95 -9.52
N ILE A 41 19.47 3.22 -10.64
CA ILE A 41 19.86 2.76 -11.98
C ILE A 41 20.28 3.95 -12.84
N VAL A 42 21.26 3.75 -13.72
CA VAL A 42 21.69 4.75 -14.72
C VAL A 42 21.96 4.09 -16.06
N GLY A 43 21.77 4.86 -17.13
CA GLY A 43 21.91 4.38 -18.51
C GLY A 43 20.63 3.78 -19.10
N GLU A 44 19.57 3.70 -18.32
CA GLU A 44 18.27 3.17 -18.72
C GLU A 44 17.58 4.03 -19.77
N ILE A 45 17.74 5.37 -19.73
CA ILE A 45 17.13 6.29 -20.71
C ILE A 45 17.73 6.02 -22.09
N SER A 46 19.04 5.98 -22.19
CA SER A 46 19.76 5.70 -23.44
C SER A 46 19.38 4.35 -24.03
N TRP A 47 19.11 3.34 -23.20
CA TRP A 47 18.62 2.04 -23.65
C TRP A 47 17.18 2.09 -24.14
N LEU A 48 16.28 2.84 -23.43
CA LEU A 48 14.87 2.96 -23.78
C LEU A 48 14.62 3.71 -25.09
N ASP A 49 15.29 4.86 -25.27
CA ASP A 49 15.09 5.74 -26.43
C ASP A 49 16.10 5.51 -27.57
N ARG A 50 17.06 4.58 -27.36
CA ARG A 50 18.12 4.25 -28.32
C ARG A 50 18.98 5.46 -28.69
N GLN A 51 19.10 6.43 -27.78
CA GLN A 51 19.94 7.61 -27.93
C GLN A 51 21.26 7.48 -27.16
N PRO A 52 22.30 8.26 -27.48
CA PRO A 52 23.50 8.37 -26.63
C PRO A 52 23.16 8.78 -25.19
N TYR A 53 24.07 8.52 -24.25
CA TYR A 53 23.90 8.97 -22.87
C TYR A 53 23.67 10.47 -22.79
N SER A 54 22.67 10.90 -22.05
CA SER A 54 22.22 12.29 -21.91
C SER A 54 22.88 13.06 -20.76
N ALA A 55 23.81 12.44 -20.04
CA ALA A 55 24.53 13.04 -18.93
C ALA A 55 25.84 12.29 -18.64
N THR A 56 26.79 12.99 -18.04
CA THR A 56 28.01 12.38 -17.49
C THR A 56 27.74 11.90 -16.07
N ILE A 57 28.13 10.66 -15.76
CA ILE A 57 28.02 10.08 -14.41
C ILE A 57 29.43 9.83 -13.87
N LYS A 58 29.78 10.51 -12.78
CA LYS A 58 31.08 10.39 -12.09
C LYS A 58 30.87 9.89 -10.66
N ALA A 59 31.72 8.97 -10.20
CA ALA A 59 31.76 8.58 -8.80
C ALA A 59 32.26 9.79 -7.95
N ALA A 60 31.46 10.13 -6.92
CA ALA A 60 31.83 11.18 -5.96
C ALA A 60 32.69 10.63 -4.82
N GLU A 61 32.70 9.31 -4.63
CA GLU A 61 33.47 8.58 -3.63
C GLU A 61 33.82 7.18 -4.13
N SER A 62 34.50 6.36 -3.33
CA SER A 62 34.73 4.94 -3.65
C SER A 62 33.38 4.24 -3.77
N SER A 63 33.10 3.66 -4.92
CA SER A 63 31.75 3.20 -5.28
C SER A 63 31.77 1.92 -6.08
N SER A 64 30.70 1.13 -5.99
CA SER A 64 30.51 -0.12 -6.71
C SER A 64 29.22 -0.10 -7.53
N VAL A 65 29.28 -0.71 -8.72
CA VAL A 65 28.12 -0.85 -9.61
C VAL A 65 28.04 -2.25 -10.20
N LEU A 66 26.84 -2.72 -10.45
CA LEU A 66 26.58 -3.86 -11.30
C LEU A 66 26.30 -3.34 -12.72
N ALA A 67 27.14 -3.74 -13.70
CA ALA A 67 26.95 -3.38 -15.09
C ALA A 67 26.22 -4.50 -15.84
N LEU A 68 25.11 -4.14 -16.48
CA LEU A 68 24.32 -5.05 -17.33
C LEU A 68 24.44 -4.59 -18.79
N GLN A 69 24.94 -5.47 -19.64
CA GLN A 69 25.01 -5.20 -21.06
C GLN A 69 23.61 -5.15 -21.67
N THR A 70 23.32 -4.12 -22.46
CA THR A 70 21.99 -3.90 -23.03
C THR A 70 21.52 -5.02 -23.95
N SER A 71 22.43 -5.63 -24.72
CA SER A 71 22.12 -6.78 -25.58
C SER A 71 21.68 -8.02 -24.80
N THR A 72 22.26 -8.26 -23.62
CA THR A 72 21.87 -9.37 -22.75
C THR A 72 20.48 -9.10 -22.14
N LEU A 73 20.20 -7.84 -21.80
CA LEU A 73 18.89 -7.44 -21.31
C LEU A 73 17.82 -7.59 -22.41
N ASP A 74 18.09 -7.15 -23.65
CA ASP A 74 17.18 -7.31 -24.77
C ASP A 74 16.83 -8.79 -25.00
N GLN A 75 17.81 -9.68 -25.02
CA GLN A 75 17.58 -11.14 -25.14
C GLN A 75 16.70 -11.69 -24.02
N LYS A 76 16.94 -11.25 -22.78
CA LYS A 76 16.14 -11.69 -21.62
C LYS A 76 14.70 -11.20 -21.71
N ILE A 77 14.48 -9.96 -22.16
CA ILE A 77 13.16 -9.37 -22.35
C ILE A 77 12.38 -10.11 -23.44
N GLU A 78 13.03 -10.45 -24.54
CA GLU A 78 12.41 -11.21 -25.63
C GLU A 78 12.05 -12.65 -25.23
N ALA A 79 12.90 -13.28 -24.41
CA ALA A 79 12.70 -14.66 -23.98
C ALA A 79 11.71 -14.83 -22.81
N ASP A 80 11.46 -13.77 -21.99
CA ASP A 80 10.68 -13.86 -20.77
C ASP A 80 9.73 -12.65 -20.65
N THR A 81 8.51 -12.82 -21.14
CA THR A 81 7.48 -11.76 -21.12
C THR A 81 7.07 -11.35 -19.70
N ALA A 82 7.13 -12.27 -18.73
CA ALA A 82 6.83 -11.96 -17.34
C ALA A 82 7.93 -11.08 -16.71
N PHE A 83 9.19 -11.38 -17.02
CA PHE A 83 10.31 -10.52 -16.64
C PHE A 83 10.20 -9.15 -17.33
N ALA A 84 9.93 -9.11 -18.66
CA ALA A 84 9.77 -7.89 -19.42
C ALA A 84 8.71 -6.96 -18.81
N SER A 85 7.54 -7.49 -18.47
CA SER A 85 6.45 -6.74 -17.84
C SER A 85 6.87 -6.11 -16.51
N ARG A 86 7.54 -6.87 -15.64
CA ARG A 86 8.03 -6.37 -14.34
C ARG A 86 9.13 -5.33 -14.52
N PHE A 87 10.06 -5.58 -15.45
CA PHE A 87 11.19 -4.69 -15.71
C PHE A 87 10.75 -3.34 -16.24
N PHE A 88 9.88 -3.31 -17.28
CA PHE A 88 9.35 -2.06 -17.82
C PHE A 88 8.51 -1.29 -16.81
N ARG A 89 7.75 -1.97 -15.95
CA ARG A 89 6.99 -1.34 -14.88
C ARG A 89 7.91 -0.67 -13.86
N ALA A 90 8.98 -1.34 -13.45
CA ALA A 90 9.98 -0.77 -12.55
C ALA A 90 10.66 0.46 -13.16
N LEU A 91 11.03 0.40 -14.44
CA LEU A 91 11.61 1.55 -15.15
C LEU A 91 10.63 2.72 -15.27
N ALA A 92 9.37 2.45 -15.64
CA ALA A 92 8.34 3.48 -15.71
C ALA A 92 8.14 4.17 -14.35
N HIS A 93 8.18 3.41 -13.27
CA HIS A 93 8.09 3.94 -11.91
C HIS A 93 9.30 4.82 -11.56
N ILE A 94 10.52 4.35 -11.79
CA ILE A 94 11.76 5.12 -11.57
C ILE A 94 11.73 6.43 -12.35
N SER A 95 11.35 6.37 -13.64
CA SER A 95 11.27 7.55 -14.50
C SER A 95 10.20 8.54 -14.03
N SER A 96 9.02 8.05 -13.61
CA SER A 96 7.95 8.88 -13.07
C SER A 96 8.36 9.57 -11.76
N THR A 97 9.06 8.86 -10.88
CA THR A 97 9.56 9.41 -9.61
C THR A 97 10.61 10.50 -9.87
N ARG A 98 11.54 10.27 -10.79
CA ARG A 98 12.53 11.28 -11.20
C ARG A 98 11.88 12.50 -11.84
N LEU A 99 10.87 12.32 -12.67
CA LEU A 99 10.14 13.42 -13.31
C LEU A 99 9.39 14.27 -12.27
N ARG A 100 8.70 13.64 -11.32
CA ARG A 100 8.01 14.36 -10.22
C ARG A 100 9.01 15.13 -9.35
N ALA A 101 10.14 14.54 -8.99
CA ALA A 101 11.18 15.23 -8.23
C ALA A 101 11.71 16.47 -8.97
N ARG A 102 11.87 16.40 -10.30
CA ARG A 102 12.25 17.56 -11.12
C ARG A 102 11.14 18.62 -11.20
N SER A 103 9.88 18.21 -11.33
CA SER A 103 8.75 19.15 -11.38
C SER A 103 8.63 19.97 -10.09
N VAL A 104 8.91 19.39 -8.93
CA VAL A 104 8.96 20.12 -7.64
C VAL A 104 10.09 21.13 -7.61
N LEU A 105 11.26 20.81 -8.17
CA LEU A 105 12.41 21.73 -8.26
C LEU A 105 12.14 22.97 -9.14
N PHE A 106 11.27 22.84 -10.15
CA PHE A 106 10.89 23.98 -11.01
C PHE A 106 9.79 24.87 -10.42
N THR A 107 9.07 24.40 -9.39
CA THR A 107 7.93 25.15 -8.82
C THR A 107 8.24 25.87 -7.51
N ASP A 108 9.35 25.56 -6.83
CA ASP A 108 9.75 26.23 -5.58
C ASP A 108 11.24 26.58 -5.51
N PRO A 109 11.61 27.86 -5.75
CA PRO A 109 13.00 28.33 -5.69
C PRO A 109 13.68 28.17 -4.33
N LYS A 110 12.94 28.03 -3.24
CA LYS A 110 13.49 27.84 -1.88
C LYS A 110 14.12 26.46 -1.67
N HIS A 111 13.72 25.45 -2.44
CA HIS A 111 14.35 24.13 -2.40
C HIS A 111 15.79 24.09 -2.92
N LEU A 112 16.19 25.05 -3.76
CA LEU A 112 17.57 25.14 -4.28
C LEU A 112 18.58 25.61 -3.21
N GLU A 113 18.14 26.31 -2.17
CA GLU A 113 18.99 26.69 -1.04
C GLU A 113 19.11 25.58 0.02
N GLU A 114 18.07 24.76 0.21
CA GLU A 114 18.07 23.66 1.20
C GLU A 114 18.89 22.44 0.74
N GLU A 115 19.03 22.18 -0.56
CA GLU A 115 19.93 21.11 -1.07
C GLU A 115 21.44 21.43 -0.90
N ARG A 116 21.80 22.69 -0.64
CA ARG A 116 23.19 23.07 -0.30
C ARG A 116 23.58 22.70 1.12
N LEU A 117 22.62 22.42 1.98
CA LEU A 117 22.88 21.95 3.34
C LEU A 117 23.03 20.42 3.33
N SER A 118 24.27 19.98 3.48
CA SER A 118 24.73 18.59 3.59
C SER A 118 23.78 17.68 4.40
N PRO A 119 23.65 16.37 4.06
CA PRO A 119 22.84 15.39 4.81
C PRO A 119 23.25 15.19 6.28
N ARG A 120 24.26 15.90 6.76
CA ARG A 120 24.86 15.73 8.09
C ARG A 120 24.28 16.62 9.20
N SER A 121 23.25 17.40 8.96
CA SER A 121 22.77 18.38 9.96
C SER A 121 21.32 18.18 10.42
N SER A 122 20.95 16.97 10.82
CA SER A 122 19.91 16.68 11.81
C SER A 122 20.34 15.42 12.53
N PRO A 123 21.18 15.55 13.60
CA PRO A 123 22.09 14.49 13.99
C PRO A 123 21.46 13.29 14.69
N GLU A 124 20.33 13.41 15.39
CA GLU A 124 20.01 12.35 16.34
C GLU A 124 18.98 11.32 15.83
N LEU A 125 17.81 11.74 15.36
CA LEU A 125 16.75 10.79 14.95
C LEU A 125 16.98 10.12 13.59
N GLY A 126 17.48 10.88 12.61
CA GLY A 126 17.77 10.33 11.27
C GLY A 126 18.99 9.39 11.27
N GLY A 127 20.00 9.67 12.11
CA GLY A 127 21.18 8.82 12.27
C GLY A 127 20.86 7.49 12.93
N VAL A 128 20.11 7.50 14.02
CA VAL A 128 19.67 6.28 14.73
C VAL A 128 18.86 5.38 13.81
N LEU A 129 17.92 5.94 13.06
CA LEU A 129 17.10 5.16 12.13
C LEU A 129 17.95 4.61 10.96
N TYR A 130 18.95 5.35 10.47
CA TYR A 130 19.84 4.86 9.43
C TYR A 130 20.67 3.66 9.89
N GLU A 131 21.23 3.71 11.10
CA GLU A 131 21.95 2.57 11.71
C GLU A 131 21.03 1.37 11.90
N ARG A 132 19.80 1.63 12.33
CA ARG A 132 18.78 0.59 12.51
C ARG A 132 18.42 -0.11 11.18
N LEU A 133 18.30 0.66 10.09
CA LEU A 133 18.11 0.14 8.74
C LEU A 133 19.30 -0.71 8.26
N ALA A 134 20.52 -0.28 8.58
CA ALA A 134 21.73 -1.05 8.24
C ALA A 134 21.73 -2.41 8.95
N GLN A 135 21.41 -2.47 10.24
CA GLN A 135 21.27 -3.72 11.01
C GLN A 135 20.24 -4.67 10.39
N PHE A 136 19.07 -4.16 10.00
CA PHE A 136 18.06 -4.97 9.33
C PHE A 136 18.56 -5.53 7.98
N LYS A 137 19.27 -4.72 7.19
CA LYS A 137 19.86 -5.20 5.93
C LYS A 137 20.91 -6.30 6.15
N ASP A 138 21.71 -6.18 7.19
CA ASP A 138 22.69 -7.21 7.57
C ASP A 138 22.00 -8.54 7.94
N LEU A 139 20.85 -8.46 8.62
CA LEU A 139 20.04 -9.66 8.92
C LEU A 139 19.47 -10.30 7.64
N ILE A 140 19.00 -9.51 6.68
CA ILE A 140 18.56 -10.04 5.38
C ILE A 140 19.71 -10.75 4.65
N VAL A 141 20.91 -10.15 4.64
CA VAL A 141 22.09 -10.74 4.02
C VAL A 141 22.50 -12.05 4.74
N ALA A 142 22.41 -12.07 6.08
CA ALA A 142 22.66 -13.26 6.86
C ALA A 142 21.65 -14.38 6.55
N ALA A 143 20.36 -14.02 6.43
CA ALA A 143 19.29 -14.94 6.05
C ALA A 143 19.49 -15.51 4.63
N ASP A 144 19.90 -14.71 3.65
CA ASP A 144 20.22 -15.19 2.30
C ASP A 144 21.40 -16.15 2.28
N LYS A 145 22.47 -15.82 3.00
CA LYS A 145 23.63 -16.72 3.16
C LYS A 145 23.24 -18.01 3.88
N GLY A 146 22.37 -17.95 4.89
CA GLY A 146 21.83 -19.10 5.58
C GLY A 146 21.02 -20.00 4.65
N ALA A 147 20.12 -19.42 3.87
CA ALA A 147 19.31 -20.12 2.87
C ALA A 147 20.17 -20.78 1.79
N LEU A 148 21.25 -20.12 1.36
CA LEU A 148 22.18 -20.71 0.39
C LEU A 148 22.86 -21.98 0.93
N LYS A 149 23.14 -22.04 2.24
CA LYS A 149 23.77 -23.20 2.91
C LYS A 149 22.76 -24.30 3.25
N SER A 150 21.49 -24.02 3.34
CA SER A 150 20.41 -24.88 3.84
C SER A 150 19.40 -25.29 2.76
N THR A 151 19.86 -25.72 1.59
CA THR A 151 18.98 -26.21 0.50
C THR A 151 17.91 -25.23 0.02
N GLY A 152 18.16 -23.92 0.18
CA GLY A 152 17.29 -22.85 -0.36
C GLY A 152 16.25 -22.29 0.60
N SER A 153 16.13 -22.81 1.82
CA SER A 153 15.24 -22.27 2.87
C SER A 153 16.04 -21.50 3.93
N VAL A 154 15.47 -20.41 4.44
CA VAL A 154 16.06 -19.67 5.56
C VAL A 154 15.97 -20.52 6.82
N PRO A 155 17.07 -20.74 7.58
CA PRO A 155 17.04 -21.44 8.86
C PRO A 155 16.06 -20.81 9.85
N ASP A 156 15.41 -21.62 10.68
CA ASP A 156 14.32 -21.17 11.57
C ASP A 156 14.76 -20.13 12.60
N ASP A 157 15.98 -20.20 13.10
CA ASP A 157 16.56 -19.21 14.01
C ASP A 157 16.71 -17.84 13.35
N LEU A 158 17.27 -17.81 12.13
CA LEU A 158 17.38 -16.59 11.34
C LEU A 158 16.01 -16.07 10.89
N ARG A 159 15.10 -16.96 10.53
CA ARG A 159 13.72 -16.60 10.18
C ARG A 159 13.01 -15.92 11.34
N ASN A 160 13.05 -16.49 12.54
CA ASN A 160 12.41 -15.92 13.72
C ASN A 160 13.04 -14.58 14.12
N THR A 161 14.36 -14.48 14.03
CA THR A 161 15.09 -13.22 14.29
C THR A 161 14.67 -12.14 13.29
N LEU A 162 14.58 -12.46 12.00
CA LEU A 162 14.20 -11.50 10.96
C LEU A 162 12.76 -11.03 11.12
N LEU A 163 11.83 -11.92 11.45
CA LEU A 163 10.42 -11.59 11.72
C LEU A 163 10.28 -10.63 12.91
N ALA A 164 10.98 -10.91 14.01
CA ALA A 164 10.95 -10.06 15.20
C ALA A 164 11.59 -8.69 14.94
N ASP A 165 12.72 -8.66 14.24
CA ASP A 165 13.46 -7.46 13.92
C ASP A 165 12.68 -6.56 12.95
N PHE A 166 12.06 -7.13 11.91
CA PHE A 166 11.20 -6.38 11.00
C PHE A 166 10.04 -5.72 11.72
N ARG A 167 9.42 -6.43 12.64
CA ARG A 167 8.33 -5.93 13.46
C ARG A 167 8.75 -4.74 14.32
N SER A 168 9.92 -4.83 14.98
CA SER A 168 10.50 -3.73 15.76
C SER A 168 10.81 -2.53 14.87
N LEU A 169 11.45 -2.75 13.72
CA LEU A 169 11.77 -1.71 12.74
C LEU A 169 10.49 -0.97 12.24
N SER A 170 9.43 -1.72 11.93
CA SER A 170 8.15 -1.15 11.49
C SER A 170 7.53 -0.24 12.54
N GLN A 171 7.59 -0.65 13.81
CA GLN A 171 7.10 0.14 14.95
C GLN A 171 7.98 1.38 15.18
N GLU A 172 9.30 1.22 15.25
CA GLU A 172 10.26 2.33 15.42
C GLU A 172 10.13 3.38 14.31
N LEU A 173 9.91 2.93 13.06
CA LEU A 173 9.64 3.81 11.94
C LEU A 173 8.35 4.62 12.18
N THR A 174 7.30 3.97 12.65
CA THR A 174 6.03 4.65 12.95
C THR A 174 6.18 5.67 14.06
N GLU A 175 6.84 5.31 15.16
CA GLU A 175 7.12 6.21 16.28
C GLU A 175 7.92 7.43 15.84
N THR A 176 8.98 7.21 15.05
CA THR A 176 9.80 8.30 14.49
C THR A 176 8.95 9.20 13.58
N MET A 177 8.21 8.64 12.63
CA MET A 177 7.45 9.41 11.66
C MET A 177 6.25 10.15 12.27
N CYS A 178 5.71 9.67 13.37
CA CYS A 178 4.61 10.31 14.11
C CYS A 178 5.09 11.28 15.19
N SER A 179 6.40 11.39 15.45
CA SER A 179 6.94 12.31 16.44
C SER A 179 6.56 13.77 16.15
N GLN A 180 6.15 14.50 17.19
CA GLN A 180 5.85 15.93 17.11
C GLN A 180 7.10 16.80 16.93
N GLU A 181 8.27 16.26 17.24
CA GLU A 181 9.56 16.96 17.11
C GLU A 181 10.00 17.12 15.65
N LEU A 182 9.44 16.31 14.73
CA LEU A 182 9.77 16.36 13.32
C LEU A 182 8.96 17.42 12.57
N THR A 183 9.65 18.35 11.93
CA THR A 183 9.02 19.24 10.94
C THR A 183 8.59 18.43 9.70
N SER A 184 7.66 18.96 8.92
CA SER A 184 7.22 18.33 7.68
C SER A 184 8.37 18.08 6.69
N SER A 185 9.34 18.99 6.61
CA SER A 185 10.54 18.85 5.77
C SER A 185 11.45 17.72 6.26
N HIS A 186 11.70 17.62 7.57
CA HIS A 186 12.47 16.52 8.16
C HIS A 186 11.79 15.17 7.94
N ARG A 187 10.48 15.12 8.17
CA ARG A 187 9.67 13.90 7.95
C ARG A 187 9.77 13.42 6.50
N ASN A 188 9.67 14.33 5.54
CA ASN A 188 9.80 13.99 4.12
C ASN A 188 11.20 13.46 3.75
N ARG A 189 12.26 14.06 4.30
CA ARG A 189 13.65 13.58 4.08
C ARG A 189 13.87 12.18 4.65
N ILE A 190 13.43 11.96 5.90
CA ILE A 190 13.53 10.65 6.56
C ILE A 190 12.74 9.63 5.76
N GLY A 191 11.50 9.94 5.37
CA GLY A 191 10.67 9.03 4.57
C GLY A 191 11.32 8.63 3.26
N LYS A 192 11.91 9.57 2.51
CA LYS A 192 12.65 9.27 1.28
C LYS A 192 13.89 8.41 1.53
N MET A 193 14.61 8.65 2.62
CA MET A 193 15.76 7.83 3.01
C MET A 193 15.31 6.39 3.32
N VAL A 194 14.30 6.22 4.16
CA VAL A 194 13.75 4.91 4.51
C VAL A 194 13.26 4.15 3.28
N GLN A 195 12.51 4.83 2.42
CA GLN A 195 12.03 4.23 1.18
C GLN A 195 13.18 3.74 0.31
N ARG A 196 14.19 4.57 0.10
CA ARG A 196 15.37 4.20 -0.69
C ARG A 196 16.11 2.98 -0.11
N GLU A 197 16.26 2.93 1.22
CA GLU A 197 17.02 1.87 1.89
C GLU A 197 16.24 0.53 1.97
N LEU A 198 14.92 0.56 2.14
CA LEU A 198 14.10 -0.65 2.34
C LEU A 198 13.45 -1.17 1.06
N LEU A 199 13.07 -0.30 0.14
CA LEU A 199 12.28 -0.69 -1.03
C LEU A 199 12.89 -1.83 -1.87
N PRO A 200 14.24 -1.88 -2.09
CA PRO A 200 14.84 -2.98 -2.85
C PRO A 200 14.62 -4.37 -2.21
N TYR A 201 14.56 -4.43 -0.89
CA TYR A 201 14.31 -5.67 -0.15
C TYR A 201 12.81 -5.99 -0.07
N VAL A 202 12.01 -4.98 0.21
CA VAL A 202 10.55 -5.10 0.33
C VAL A 202 9.93 -5.54 -0.99
N HIS A 203 10.45 -5.11 -2.13
CA HIS A 203 10.01 -5.55 -3.46
C HIS A 203 10.34 -7.02 -3.79
N LEU A 204 11.09 -7.72 -2.95
CA LEU A 204 11.21 -9.17 -3.05
C LEU A 204 9.92 -9.88 -2.61
N SER A 205 9.11 -9.25 -1.78
CA SER A 205 7.78 -9.70 -1.35
C SER A 205 6.77 -9.49 -2.48
N SER A 206 6.02 -10.53 -2.83
CA SER A 206 4.93 -10.41 -3.81
C SER A 206 3.80 -9.52 -3.33
N PHE A 207 3.49 -9.58 -2.03
CA PHE A 207 2.47 -8.74 -1.41
C PHE A 207 2.87 -7.26 -1.39
N ALA A 208 4.08 -6.96 -0.91
CA ALA A 208 4.55 -5.58 -0.81
C ALA A 208 4.78 -4.94 -2.18
N GLU A 209 5.31 -5.71 -3.16
CA GLU A 209 5.42 -5.25 -4.55
C GLU A 209 4.06 -4.85 -5.10
N ARG A 210 3.04 -5.67 -4.84
CA ARG A 210 1.67 -5.36 -5.29
C ARG A 210 1.10 -4.12 -4.61
N CYS A 211 1.26 -3.99 -3.28
CA CYS A 211 0.82 -2.82 -2.53
C CYS A 211 1.43 -1.54 -3.09
N TYR A 212 2.72 -1.58 -3.40
CA TYR A 212 3.47 -0.43 -3.91
C TYR A 212 3.13 -0.10 -5.37
N SER A 213 3.11 -1.08 -6.26
CA SER A 213 2.89 -0.88 -7.70
C SER A 213 1.43 -0.59 -8.07
N LYS A 214 0.48 -0.91 -7.18
CA LYS A 214 -0.96 -0.57 -7.31
C LYS A 214 -1.51 -0.89 -8.72
N PRO A 215 -1.44 -2.14 -9.20
CA PRO A 215 -1.75 -2.47 -10.59
C PRO A 215 -3.19 -2.16 -11.00
N ARG A 216 -4.08 -1.90 -10.04
CA ARG A 216 -5.47 -1.50 -10.25
C ARG A 216 -5.73 -0.03 -9.86
N GLY A 217 -4.69 0.76 -9.63
CA GLY A 217 -4.75 2.19 -9.32
C GLY A 217 -4.81 2.53 -7.83
N TYR A 218 -4.96 1.54 -6.92
CA TYR A 218 -4.96 1.72 -5.48
C TYR A 218 -4.39 0.50 -4.75
N ALA A 219 -3.80 0.67 -3.57
CA ALA A 219 -3.04 -0.37 -2.89
C ALA A 219 -3.92 -1.48 -2.28
N GLY A 220 -5.12 -1.14 -1.82
CA GLY A 220 -6.05 -2.07 -1.16
C GLY A 220 -7.03 -2.77 -2.10
N ASP A 221 -6.63 -3.11 -3.31
CA ASP A 221 -7.50 -3.80 -4.26
C ASP A 221 -7.87 -5.22 -3.79
N TYR A 222 -8.90 -5.81 -4.41
CA TYR A 222 -9.45 -7.11 -3.98
C TYR A 222 -8.41 -8.23 -3.97
N LEU A 223 -7.43 -8.24 -4.89
CA LEU A 223 -6.35 -9.24 -4.90
C LEU A 223 -5.36 -9.03 -3.76
N THR A 224 -5.04 -7.77 -3.44
CA THR A 224 -4.23 -7.45 -2.26
C THR A 224 -4.92 -7.95 -0.97
N ILE A 225 -6.22 -7.74 -0.86
CA ILE A 225 -7.01 -8.26 0.27
C ILE A 225 -7.06 -9.79 0.29
N GLU A 226 -7.18 -10.44 -0.88
CA GLU A 226 -7.08 -11.90 -1.00
C GLU A 226 -5.74 -12.46 -0.51
N MET A 227 -4.63 -11.80 -0.85
CA MET A 227 -3.29 -12.19 -0.35
C MET A 227 -3.21 -12.09 1.17
N MET A 228 -3.78 -11.04 1.79
CA MET A 228 -3.87 -10.93 3.26
C MET A 228 -4.69 -12.06 3.87
N TYR A 229 -5.82 -12.43 3.25
CA TYR A 229 -6.71 -13.49 3.74
C TYR A 229 -6.09 -14.87 3.61
N ASN A 230 -5.44 -15.15 2.48
CA ASN A 230 -4.78 -16.44 2.23
C ASN A 230 -3.58 -16.62 3.15
N ASN A 231 -2.84 -15.53 3.45
CA ASN A 231 -1.67 -15.53 4.32
C ASN A 231 -0.62 -16.60 3.92
N GLU A 232 -0.40 -16.71 2.61
CA GLU A 232 0.54 -17.65 2.00
C GLU A 232 1.75 -16.85 1.47
N PRO A 233 2.87 -16.82 2.21
CA PRO A 233 4.04 -16.04 1.83
C PRO A 233 4.63 -16.50 0.50
N SER A 234 4.92 -15.54 -0.37
CA SER A 234 5.54 -15.76 -1.67
C SER A 234 6.50 -14.63 -2.03
N GLY A 235 7.29 -14.78 -3.08
CA GLY A 235 8.19 -13.71 -3.50
C GLY A 235 9.38 -14.17 -4.33
N ALA A 236 10.21 -13.20 -4.68
CA ALA A 236 11.34 -13.42 -5.60
C ALA A 236 12.57 -13.99 -4.87
N GLY A 237 13.22 -14.98 -5.48
CA GLY A 237 14.46 -15.57 -4.95
C GLY A 237 14.27 -16.31 -3.62
N ARG A 238 15.37 -16.52 -2.89
CA ARG A 238 15.39 -17.26 -1.61
C ARG A 238 14.81 -16.45 -0.46
N ILE A 239 14.94 -15.13 -0.51
CA ILE A 239 14.56 -14.21 0.57
C ILE A 239 13.14 -13.66 0.40
N GLY A 240 12.61 -13.61 -0.81
CA GLY A 240 11.28 -13.08 -1.07
C GLY A 240 10.19 -13.67 -0.19
N PRO A 241 10.08 -14.99 -0.03
CA PRO A 241 9.05 -15.59 0.82
C PRO A 241 9.15 -15.17 2.30
N ILE A 242 10.35 -15.01 2.86
CA ILE A 242 10.47 -14.56 4.27
C ILE A 242 10.17 -13.06 4.42
N VAL A 243 10.54 -12.24 3.46
CA VAL A 243 10.16 -10.82 3.45
C VAL A 243 8.64 -10.67 3.31
N ASP A 244 8.03 -11.49 2.47
CA ASP A 244 6.57 -11.53 2.30
C ASP A 244 5.87 -11.95 3.61
N GLU A 245 6.44 -12.94 4.31
CA GLU A 245 5.96 -13.35 5.62
C GLU A 245 6.06 -12.22 6.66
N CYS A 246 7.17 -11.46 6.67
CA CYS A 246 7.29 -10.28 7.51
C CYS A 246 6.12 -9.32 7.26
N MET A 247 5.84 -9.01 6.00
CA MET A 247 4.77 -8.10 5.60
C MET A 247 3.38 -8.62 5.97
N LEU A 248 3.08 -9.89 5.67
CA LEU A 248 1.77 -10.50 5.95
C LEU A 248 1.51 -10.69 7.45
N ARG A 249 2.55 -10.71 8.29
CA ARG A 249 2.45 -10.74 9.76
C ARG A 249 2.27 -9.37 10.41
N GLU A 250 2.43 -8.28 9.65
CA GLU A 250 2.19 -6.94 10.18
C GLU A 250 0.74 -6.77 10.68
N PRO A 251 0.50 -5.96 11.74
CA PRO A 251 -0.81 -5.78 12.34
C PRO A 251 -1.91 -5.37 11.36
N PRO A 252 -1.69 -4.51 10.35
CA PRO A 252 -2.72 -4.20 9.37
C PRO A 252 -3.22 -5.42 8.61
N CYS A 253 -2.33 -6.36 8.26
CA CYS A 253 -2.70 -7.61 7.61
C CYS A 253 -3.46 -8.55 8.57
N GLN A 254 -3.04 -8.62 9.83
CA GLN A 254 -3.77 -9.37 10.85
C GLN A 254 -5.14 -8.74 11.13
N ALA A 255 -5.23 -7.41 11.23
CA ALA A 255 -6.49 -6.70 11.38
C ALA A 255 -7.45 -6.96 10.21
N ALA A 256 -6.92 -7.02 8.97
CA ALA A 256 -7.72 -7.39 7.80
C ALA A 256 -8.32 -8.80 7.93
N ARG A 257 -7.56 -9.78 8.44
CA ARG A 257 -8.09 -11.13 8.74
C ARG A 257 -9.13 -11.12 9.85
N ASN A 258 -8.85 -10.39 10.94
CA ASN A 258 -9.75 -10.32 12.10
C ASN A 258 -11.10 -9.66 11.77
N ARG A 259 -11.07 -8.56 10.99
CA ARG A 259 -12.30 -7.83 10.62
C ARG A 259 -13.26 -8.67 9.80
N ARG A 260 -12.75 -9.61 9.00
CA ARG A 260 -13.57 -10.56 8.25
C ARG A 260 -14.47 -11.37 9.20
N HIS A 261 -13.92 -11.89 10.30
CA HIS A 261 -14.68 -12.64 11.30
C HIS A 261 -15.66 -11.74 12.08
N LEU A 262 -15.23 -10.52 12.44
CA LEU A 262 -16.10 -9.56 13.11
C LEU A 262 -17.36 -9.27 12.27
N LEU A 263 -17.19 -8.99 10.98
CA LEU A 263 -18.29 -8.63 10.09
C LEU A 263 -19.17 -9.83 9.74
N SER A 264 -18.61 -11.01 9.56
CA SER A 264 -19.38 -12.23 9.45
C SER A 264 -20.32 -12.43 10.65
N GLY A 265 -19.83 -12.14 11.87
CA GLY A 265 -20.66 -12.12 13.07
C GLY A 265 -21.77 -11.06 13.05
N GLN A 266 -21.49 -9.85 12.54
CA GLN A 266 -22.49 -8.78 12.42
C GLN A 266 -23.57 -9.08 11.38
N ILE A 267 -23.21 -9.73 10.27
CA ILE A 267 -24.14 -10.24 9.26
C ILE A 267 -25.08 -11.27 9.90
N ASN A 268 -24.54 -12.28 10.58
CA ASN A 268 -25.33 -13.30 11.27
C ASN A 268 -26.25 -12.72 12.33
N GLN A 269 -25.76 -11.77 13.13
CA GLN A 269 -26.59 -11.07 14.13
C GLN A 269 -27.78 -10.36 13.45
N THR A 270 -27.56 -9.70 12.32
CA THR A 270 -28.65 -9.03 11.59
C THR A 270 -29.69 -10.03 11.09
N ILE A 271 -29.24 -11.14 10.50
CA ILE A 271 -30.15 -12.20 10.02
C ILE A 271 -31.01 -12.75 11.16
N GLN A 272 -30.40 -13.00 12.32
CA GLN A 272 -31.09 -13.54 13.49
C GLN A 272 -32.08 -12.57 14.14
N SER A 273 -31.77 -11.27 14.11
CA SER A 273 -32.62 -10.24 14.72
C SER A 273 -33.70 -9.69 13.82
N THR A 274 -33.64 -9.97 12.51
CA THR A 274 -34.62 -9.47 11.54
C THR A 274 -35.82 -10.41 11.44
N THR A 275 -37.02 -9.85 11.59
CA THR A 275 -38.25 -10.60 11.33
C THR A 275 -38.49 -10.71 9.82
N GLY A 276 -38.46 -11.92 9.29
CA GLY A 276 -38.58 -12.19 7.85
C GLY A 276 -37.23 -12.20 7.15
N ARG A 277 -37.15 -11.63 5.97
CA ARG A 277 -35.94 -11.65 5.13
C ARG A 277 -35.09 -10.42 5.37
N ALA A 278 -33.85 -10.61 5.81
CA ALA A 278 -32.90 -9.53 6.04
C ALA A 278 -32.30 -9.01 4.73
N HIS A 279 -32.26 -7.70 4.53
CA HIS A 279 -31.59 -7.07 3.41
C HIS A 279 -30.25 -6.47 3.86
N ILE A 280 -29.16 -6.99 3.32
CA ILE A 280 -27.78 -6.62 3.73
C ILE A 280 -27.01 -6.14 2.51
N MET A 281 -26.34 -5.00 2.64
CA MET A 281 -25.51 -4.44 1.56
C MET A 281 -24.07 -4.23 2.00
N SER A 282 -23.14 -4.80 1.24
CA SER A 282 -21.69 -4.58 1.35
C SER A 282 -21.25 -3.53 0.34
N LEU A 283 -20.63 -2.44 0.81
CA LEU A 283 -20.11 -1.35 -0.02
C LEU A 283 -18.59 -1.45 -0.19
N ALA A 284 -18.11 -1.30 -1.43
CA ALA A 284 -16.73 -1.60 -1.80
C ALA A 284 -16.37 -3.01 -1.31
N CYS A 285 -17.17 -3.97 -1.74
CA CYS A 285 -17.20 -5.33 -1.18
C CYS A 285 -15.90 -6.12 -1.41
N GLY A 286 -15.07 -5.72 -2.39
CA GLY A 286 -13.87 -6.45 -2.74
C GLY A 286 -14.16 -7.95 -2.99
N PRO A 287 -13.43 -8.88 -2.34
CA PRO A 287 -13.67 -10.31 -2.51
C PRO A 287 -14.88 -10.85 -1.71
N GLY A 288 -15.46 -10.06 -0.79
CA GLY A 288 -16.69 -10.38 -0.04
C GLY A 288 -16.64 -11.65 0.80
N ARG A 289 -15.45 -12.09 1.24
CA ARG A 289 -15.29 -13.37 1.95
C ARG A 289 -16.10 -13.46 3.24
N GLU A 290 -16.28 -12.34 3.95
CA GLU A 290 -17.11 -12.27 5.16
C GLU A 290 -18.60 -12.63 4.91
N ILE A 291 -19.08 -12.36 3.69
CA ILE A 291 -20.45 -12.74 3.28
C ILE A 291 -20.55 -14.25 3.19
N PHE A 292 -19.61 -14.88 2.51
CA PHE A 292 -19.58 -16.34 2.35
C PHE A 292 -19.38 -17.06 3.67
N ASP A 293 -18.52 -16.51 4.57
CA ASP A 293 -18.35 -17.07 5.92
C ASP A 293 -19.64 -17.01 6.74
N ALA A 294 -20.38 -15.91 6.64
CA ALA A 294 -21.65 -15.76 7.35
C ALA A 294 -22.73 -16.71 6.83
N LEU A 295 -22.74 -16.96 5.52
CA LEU A 295 -23.81 -17.70 4.87
C LEU A 295 -23.51 -19.19 4.63
N SER A 296 -22.29 -19.64 4.96
CA SER A 296 -21.91 -21.06 4.87
C SER A 296 -22.64 -21.88 5.93
N GLY A 297 -23.89 -22.22 5.69
CA GLY A 297 -24.50 -23.27 6.49
C GLY A 297 -25.95 -23.17 6.93
N SER A 298 -26.72 -22.07 6.75
CA SER A 298 -28.10 -22.18 7.24
C SER A 298 -29.14 -21.10 6.87
N ALA A 299 -28.75 -19.93 6.40
CA ALA A 299 -29.70 -18.81 6.38
C ALA A 299 -30.09 -18.30 4.99
N LEU A 300 -29.85 -19.06 3.92
CA LEU A 300 -30.03 -18.61 2.53
C LEU A 300 -31.41 -18.09 2.18
N ASN A 301 -32.46 -18.67 2.81
CA ASN A 301 -33.84 -18.23 2.59
C ASN A 301 -34.23 -17.01 3.44
N ALA A 302 -33.43 -16.63 4.42
CA ALA A 302 -33.71 -15.56 5.37
C ALA A 302 -32.96 -14.26 5.05
N VAL A 303 -32.20 -14.21 3.95
CA VAL A 303 -31.35 -13.04 3.62
C VAL A 303 -31.29 -12.76 2.12
N ASP A 304 -31.27 -11.49 1.77
CA ASP A 304 -30.90 -10.95 0.47
C ASP A 304 -29.62 -10.13 0.65
N VAL A 305 -28.56 -10.48 -0.07
CA VAL A 305 -27.28 -9.78 -0.01
C VAL A 305 -27.00 -9.04 -1.30
N THR A 306 -26.69 -7.76 -1.19
CA THR A 306 -26.22 -6.92 -2.26
C THR A 306 -24.73 -6.63 -2.05
N ALA A 307 -23.90 -6.97 -3.02
CA ALA A 307 -22.47 -6.67 -3.04
C ALA A 307 -22.20 -5.59 -4.09
N LEU A 308 -21.78 -4.39 -3.66
CA LEU A 308 -21.57 -3.25 -4.53
C LEU A 308 -20.08 -2.89 -4.58
N ASP A 309 -19.53 -2.81 -5.79
CA ASP A 309 -18.13 -2.40 -6.02
C ASP A 309 -17.99 -1.64 -7.35
N ILE A 310 -16.95 -0.83 -7.45
CA ILE A 310 -16.53 -0.20 -8.70
C ILE A 310 -15.70 -1.13 -9.57
N ASP A 311 -15.08 -2.16 -8.96
CA ASP A 311 -14.21 -3.11 -9.63
C ASP A 311 -15.01 -4.30 -10.15
N GLN A 312 -15.19 -4.36 -11.48
CA GLN A 312 -15.93 -5.44 -12.13
C GLN A 312 -15.31 -6.82 -11.92
N ASP A 313 -13.97 -6.90 -11.78
CA ASP A 313 -13.31 -8.19 -11.55
C ASP A 313 -13.54 -8.70 -10.12
N ALA A 314 -13.60 -7.82 -9.13
CA ALA A 314 -14.03 -8.17 -7.77
C ALA A 314 -15.45 -8.75 -7.78
N LEU A 315 -16.36 -8.10 -8.49
CA LEU A 315 -17.74 -8.59 -8.65
C LEU A 315 -17.82 -9.94 -9.40
N ASN A 316 -16.95 -10.17 -10.40
CA ASN A 316 -16.87 -11.44 -11.10
C ASN A 316 -16.39 -12.58 -10.18
N VAL A 317 -15.46 -12.29 -9.26
CA VAL A 317 -15.04 -13.26 -8.22
C VAL A 317 -16.20 -13.61 -7.31
N ILE A 318 -16.96 -12.62 -6.84
CA ILE A 318 -18.16 -12.84 -6.00
C ILE A 318 -19.19 -13.68 -6.75
N LYS A 319 -19.50 -13.35 -8.01
CA LYS A 319 -20.46 -14.12 -8.82
C LYS A 319 -20.03 -15.57 -8.95
N LYS A 320 -18.78 -15.82 -9.30
CA LYS A 320 -18.24 -17.18 -9.43
C LYS A 320 -18.35 -17.96 -8.12
N GLN A 321 -18.00 -17.34 -7.00
CA GLN A 321 -18.09 -17.97 -5.68
C GLN A 321 -19.54 -18.20 -5.25
N SER A 322 -20.44 -17.24 -5.53
CA SER A 322 -21.88 -17.35 -5.33
C SER A 322 -22.46 -18.57 -6.05
N GLU A 323 -22.11 -18.77 -7.33
CA GLU A 323 -22.55 -19.93 -8.11
C GLU A 323 -22.00 -21.25 -7.54
N GLN A 324 -20.70 -21.29 -7.20
CA GLN A 324 -20.03 -22.48 -6.65
C GLN A 324 -20.63 -22.93 -5.32
N GLN A 325 -20.92 -21.97 -4.43
CA GLN A 325 -21.47 -22.25 -3.10
C GLN A 325 -23.00 -22.24 -3.06
N LYS A 326 -23.66 -21.91 -4.18
CA LYS A 326 -25.13 -21.77 -4.29
C LYS A 326 -25.70 -20.74 -3.30
N ILE A 327 -24.95 -19.68 -3.02
CA ILE A 327 -25.34 -18.56 -2.16
C ILE A 327 -25.77 -17.39 -3.07
N PRO A 328 -27.06 -17.03 -3.15
CA PRO A 328 -27.51 -15.96 -4.03
C PRO A 328 -27.03 -14.58 -3.53
N ILE A 329 -26.22 -13.89 -4.35
CA ILE A 329 -25.72 -12.55 -4.07
C ILE A 329 -25.99 -11.65 -5.29
N HIS A 330 -26.60 -10.50 -5.05
CA HIS A 330 -26.80 -9.46 -6.07
C HIS A 330 -25.54 -8.62 -6.21
N ALA A 331 -24.68 -8.96 -7.18
CA ALA A 331 -23.46 -8.23 -7.45
C ALA A 331 -23.77 -7.02 -8.36
N LEU A 332 -23.60 -5.80 -7.84
CA LEU A 332 -23.92 -4.55 -8.51
C LEU A 332 -22.65 -3.72 -8.76
N HIS A 333 -22.47 -3.29 -9.99
CA HIS A 333 -21.42 -2.35 -10.35
C HIS A 333 -21.89 -0.91 -10.07
N GLY A 334 -21.12 -0.15 -9.28
CA GLY A 334 -21.46 1.22 -8.94
C GLY A 334 -20.31 2.03 -8.36
N ASN A 335 -20.36 3.33 -8.61
CA ASN A 335 -19.38 4.26 -8.07
C ASN A 335 -19.94 4.95 -6.82
N LEU A 336 -19.43 4.60 -5.63
CA LEU A 336 -19.89 5.13 -4.35
C LEU A 336 -19.72 6.64 -4.22
N ILE A 337 -18.72 7.24 -4.89
CA ILE A 337 -18.57 8.70 -4.94
C ILE A 337 -19.74 9.32 -5.72
N TYR A 338 -20.15 8.73 -6.83
CA TYR A 338 -21.26 9.23 -7.64
C TYR A 338 -22.59 9.03 -6.93
N LEU A 339 -22.78 7.90 -6.23
CA LEU A 339 -23.96 7.66 -5.39
C LEU A 339 -24.02 8.68 -4.25
N ALA A 340 -22.96 8.86 -3.49
CA ALA A 340 -22.88 9.80 -2.37
C ALA A 340 -23.06 11.26 -2.80
N THR A 341 -22.75 11.60 -4.05
CA THR A 341 -22.87 12.98 -4.59
C THR A 341 -24.11 13.19 -5.45
N GLY A 342 -24.98 12.18 -5.56
CA GLY A 342 -26.22 12.25 -6.36
C GLY A 342 -26.03 12.23 -7.88
N ARG A 343 -24.82 11.93 -8.37
CA ARG A 343 -24.51 11.81 -9.80
C ARG A 343 -24.97 10.47 -10.41
N GLN A 344 -25.17 9.48 -9.57
CA GLN A 344 -25.72 8.18 -9.90
C GLN A 344 -26.88 7.89 -8.93
N GLN A 345 -27.91 7.21 -9.39
CA GLN A 345 -29.00 6.71 -8.57
C GLN A 345 -29.08 5.20 -8.73
N MET A 346 -29.50 4.52 -7.68
CA MET A 346 -29.79 3.09 -7.67
C MET A 346 -31.13 2.88 -6.98
N ASP A 347 -31.99 2.09 -7.59
CA ASP A 347 -33.22 1.61 -6.96
C ASP A 347 -32.88 0.37 -6.14
N LEU A 348 -32.86 0.53 -4.82
CA LEU A 348 -32.47 -0.50 -3.86
C LEU A 348 -33.58 -0.67 -2.81
N PRO A 349 -33.92 -1.90 -2.43
CA PRO A 349 -34.82 -2.09 -1.30
C PRO A 349 -34.20 -1.51 -0.02
N PRO A 350 -35.02 -1.02 0.93
CA PRO A 350 -34.51 -0.56 2.21
C PRO A 350 -33.72 -1.64 2.95
N GLN A 351 -32.54 -1.29 3.45
CA GLN A 351 -31.57 -2.24 4.02
C GLN A 351 -31.67 -2.33 5.55
N ASP A 352 -31.44 -3.53 6.09
CA ASP A 352 -31.28 -3.80 7.52
C ASP A 352 -29.88 -3.47 8.01
N LEU A 353 -28.90 -3.84 7.17
CA LEU A 353 -27.49 -3.60 7.43
C LEU A 353 -26.82 -3.11 6.16
N ILE A 354 -26.12 -1.98 6.28
CA ILE A 354 -25.15 -1.53 5.27
C ILE A 354 -23.79 -1.47 5.93
N TYR A 355 -22.75 -2.06 5.30
CA TYR A 355 -21.42 -1.96 5.84
C TYR A 355 -20.36 -1.73 4.76
N SER A 356 -19.23 -1.15 5.18
CA SER A 356 -18.03 -1.02 4.37
C SER A 356 -16.79 -1.20 5.23
N ILE A 357 -15.79 -1.93 4.72
CA ILE A 357 -14.68 -2.42 5.52
C ILE A 357 -13.42 -1.54 5.40
N GLY A 358 -13.12 -0.99 4.25
CA GLY A 358 -11.84 -0.31 4.00
C GLY A 358 -11.95 0.68 2.84
N LEU A 359 -12.95 1.56 2.91
CA LEU A 359 -13.25 2.53 1.88
C LEU A 359 -13.00 3.96 2.37
N ILE A 360 -13.54 4.29 3.55
CA ILE A 360 -13.54 5.68 4.02
C ILE A 360 -12.15 6.17 4.44
N ASP A 361 -11.21 5.25 4.59
CA ASP A 361 -9.77 5.54 4.77
C ASP A 361 -9.16 6.38 3.63
N TYR A 362 -9.79 6.36 2.46
CA TYR A 362 -9.35 7.11 1.26
C TYR A 362 -10.12 8.41 1.03
N PHE A 363 -11.17 8.67 1.81
CA PHE A 363 -12.09 9.79 1.59
C PHE A 363 -11.89 10.88 2.64
N ASN A 364 -11.89 12.14 2.21
CA ASN A 364 -11.96 13.26 3.13
C ASN A 364 -13.32 13.29 3.85
N ASP A 365 -13.37 13.97 4.98
CA ASP A 365 -14.53 13.98 5.86
C ASP A 365 -15.82 14.47 5.19
N GLY A 366 -15.72 15.47 4.32
CA GLY A 366 -16.88 15.97 3.58
C GLY A 366 -17.52 14.93 2.66
N LEU A 367 -16.68 14.05 2.05
CA LEU A 367 -17.17 12.95 1.22
C LEU A 367 -17.71 11.80 2.09
N VAL A 368 -17.09 11.53 3.25
CA VAL A 368 -17.58 10.52 4.19
C VAL A 368 -18.97 10.92 4.72
N ILE A 369 -19.19 12.17 5.08
CA ILE A 369 -20.52 12.68 5.51
C ILE A 369 -21.56 12.45 4.42
N LYS A 370 -21.26 12.82 3.16
CA LYS A 370 -22.17 12.57 2.03
C LYS A 370 -22.46 11.08 1.81
N LEU A 371 -21.47 10.22 1.99
CA LEU A 371 -21.66 8.76 1.92
C LEU A 371 -22.58 8.28 3.04
N ILE A 372 -22.36 8.75 4.28
CA ILE A 372 -23.22 8.43 5.42
C ILE A 372 -24.67 8.91 5.18
N ASP A 373 -24.86 10.09 4.59
CA ASP A 373 -26.16 10.62 4.24
C ASP A 373 -26.89 9.78 3.19
N TRP A 374 -26.18 9.31 2.16
CA TRP A 374 -26.73 8.39 1.17
C TRP A 374 -27.07 7.02 1.80
N ILE A 375 -26.21 6.50 2.66
CA ILE A 375 -26.47 5.27 3.41
C ILE A 375 -27.72 5.41 4.28
N PHE A 376 -27.88 6.55 4.98
CA PHE A 376 -29.06 6.83 5.79
C PHE A 376 -30.35 6.72 4.97
N ASP A 377 -30.36 7.26 3.75
CA ASP A 377 -31.53 7.17 2.85
C ASP A 377 -31.83 5.71 2.44
N CYS A 378 -30.79 4.88 2.26
CA CYS A 378 -30.95 3.46 1.90
C CYS A 378 -31.35 2.55 3.06
N LEU A 379 -31.21 2.99 4.31
CA LEU A 379 -31.59 2.20 5.49
C LEU A 379 -33.09 2.28 5.75
N ARG A 380 -33.69 1.17 6.17
CA ARG A 380 -35.04 1.18 6.76
C ARG A 380 -35.02 1.77 8.18
N PRO A 381 -36.17 2.17 8.75
CA PRO A 381 -36.25 2.46 10.17
C PRO A 381 -35.78 1.24 11.00
N GLY A 382 -34.91 1.46 11.99
CA GLY A 382 -34.25 0.40 12.75
C GLY A 382 -33.06 -0.27 12.03
N GLY A 383 -32.81 0.02 10.76
CA GLY A 383 -31.64 -0.44 10.04
C GLY A 383 -30.35 0.25 10.52
N ARG A 384 -29.22 -0.41 10.35
CA ARG A 384 -27.93 0.08 10.87
C ARG A 384 -26.83 0.11 9.82
N VAL A 385 -25.89 1.01 10.01
CA VAL A 385 -24.67 1.10 9.21
C VAL A 385 -23.45 0.77 10.05
N ILE A 386 -22.45 0.09 9.44
CA ILE A 386 -21.14 -0.16 10.06
C ILE A 386 -20.05 0.29 9.07
N LEU A 387 -19.27 1.30 9.45
CA LEU A 387 -18.14 1.78 8.65
C LEU A 387 -16.82 1.51 9.35
N GLY A 388 -15.93 0.81 8.65
CA GLY A 388 -14.57 0.53 9.12
C GLY A 388 -13.60 1.64 8.75
N ASN A 389 -12.68 1.98 9.67
CA ASN A 389 -11.55 2.89 9.43
C ASN A 389 -10.33 2.44 10.21
N PHE A 390 -9.13 2.63 9.63
CA PHE A 390 -7.90 2.44 10.37
C PHE A 390 -7.72 3.52 11.44
N HIS A 391 -7.39 3.06 12.66
CA HIS A 391 -7.17 3.92 13.82
C HIS A 391 -5.73 4.46 13.85
N PRO A 392 -5.49 5.69 14.38
CA PRO A 392 -4.14 6.26 14.52
C PRO A 392 -3.14 5.41 15.33
N ARG A 393 -3.61 4.44 16.12
CA ARG A 393 -2.77 3.49 16.87
C ARG A 393 -2.07 2.45 15.98
N ASN A 394 -2.30 2.44 14.66
CA ASN A 394 -1.65 1.49 13.76
C ASN A 394 -0.11 1.57 13.87
N PRO A 395 0.57 0.53 14.42
CA PRO A 395 2.01 0.58 14.64
C PRO A 395 2.83 0.40 13.34
N SER A 396 2.18 0.04 12.24
CA SER A 396 2.82 -0.11 10.92
C SER A 396 2.55 1.07 9.99
N ARG A 397 1.99 2.18 10.52
CA ARG A 397 1.67 3.36 9.73
C ARG A 397 2.88 3.91 8.99
N GLY A 398 4.03 3.99 9.65
CA GLY A 398 5.26 4.48 9.02
C GLY A 398 5.70 3.61 7.83
N LEU A 399 5.58 2.30 7.95
CA LEU A 399 5.86 1.36 6.87
C LEU A 399 4.88 1.53 5.70
N MET A 400 3.58 1.64 5.99
CA MET A 400 2.55 1.84 4.98
C MET A 400 2.73 3.17 4.23
N ASP A 401 2.87 4.27 4.96
CA ASP A 401 2.94 5.61 4.39
C ASP A 401 4.26 5.86 3.64
N GLN A 402 5.41 5.43 4.20
CA GLN A 402 6.73 5.79 3.69
C GLN A 402 7.33 4.76 2.74
N VAL A 403 7.10 3.47 2.98
CA VAL A 403 7.73 2.40 2.18
C VAL A 403 6.78 1.90 1.11
N LEU A 404 5.54 1.58 1.47
CA LEU A 404 4.55 1.05 0.52
C LEU A 404 3.83 2.14 -0.28
N ASP A 405 4.08 3.42 0.01
CA ASP A 405 3.32 4.53 -0.57
C ASP A 405 1.79 4.29 -0.47
N TRP A 406 1.36 3.85 0.71
CA TRP A 406 -0.03 3.54 1.03
C TRP A 406 -0.57 4.44 2.15
N PRO A 407 -0.70 5.75 1.92
CA PRO A 407 -1.22 6.67 2.92
C PRO A 407 -2.73 6.47 3.10
N LEU A 408 -3.16 6.46 4.37
CA LEU A 408 -4.57 6.39 4.76
C LEU A 408 -4.96 7.61 5.61
N ILE A 409 -6.24 7.93 5.62
CA ILE A 409 -6.83 8.92 6.54
C ILE A 409 -7.27 8.16 7.79
N TYR A 410 -6.43 8.24 8.82
CA TYR A 410 -6.69 7.60 10.11
C TYR A 410 -7.72 8.40 10.90
N ARG A 411 -8.69 7.71 11.52
CA ARG A 411 -9.72 8.31 12.37
C ARG A 411 -9.85 7.54 13.68
N ASP A 412 -10.00 8.29 14.76
CA ASP A 412 -10.31 7.77 16.09
C ASP A 412 -11.83 7.79 16.35
N GLU A 413 -12.22 7.34 17.52
CA GLU A 413 -13.60 7.27 17.99
C GLU A 413 -14.27 8.65 17.97
N ASN A 414 -13.56 9.70 18.38
CA ASN A 414 -14.07 11.06 18.43
C ASN A 414 -14.38 11.57 17.02
N ARG A 415 -13.45 11.35 16.09
CA ARG A 415 -13.65 11.79 14.71
C ARG A 415 -14.81 11.06 14.03
N MET A 416 -14.97 9.76 14.28
CA MET A 416 -16.13 9.02 13.77
C MET A 416 -17.45 9.55 14.35
N ASN A 417 -17.50 9.83 15.66
CA ASN A 417 -18.67 10.45 16.31
C ASN A 417 -19.04 11.82 15.69
N GLU A 418 -18.03 12.66 15.39
CA GLU A 418 -18.24 13.95 14.72
C GLU A 418 -18.86 13.76 13.32
N LEU A 419 -18.36 12.81 12.52
CA LEU A 419 -18.87 12.55 11.18
C LEU A 419 -20.33 12.11 11.20
N TYR A 420 -20.71 11.19 12.08
CA TYR A 420 -22.10 10.77 12.21
C TYR A 420 -23.00 11.88 12.75
N SER A 421 -22.52 12.69 13.71
CA SER A 421 -23.26 13.85 14.24
C SER A 421 -23.49 14.92 13.18
N ALA A 422 -22.54 15.09 12.25
CA ALA A 422 -22.65 16.04 11.14
C ALA A 422 -23.51 15.52 9.97
N SER A 423 -23.84 14.25 9.95
CA SER A 423 -24.64 13.60 8.90
C SER A 423 -26.15 13.64 9.21
N LYS A 424 -26.97 13.01 8.35
CA LYS A 424 -28.41 12.83 8.56
C LYS A 424 -28.78 12.07 9.82
N PHE A 425 -27.86 11.29 10.41
CA PHE A 425 -28.08 10.64 11.70
C PHE A 425 -28.21 11.65 12.82
N ARG A 426 -27.48 12.78 12.78
CA ARG A 426 -27.52 13.88 13.77
C ARG A 426 -27.24 13.44 15.21
N MET A 427 -26.49 12.35 15.37
CA MET A 427 -26.12 11.78 16.66
C MET A 427 -24.76 11.09 16.54
N PRO A 428 -24.01 10.94 17.64
CA PRO A 428 -22.77 10.15 17.61
C PRO A 428 -23.06 8.68 17.33
N CYS A 429 -22.00 7.92 17.03
CA CYS A 429 -22.10 6.48 16.83
C CYS A 429 -22.85 5.79 17.99
N THR A 430 -23.75 4.89 17.67
CA THR A 430 -24.46 4.08 18.66
C THR A 430 -23.49 3.13 19.37
N ARG A 431 -22.50 2.64 18.63
CA ARG A 431 -21.48 1.72 19.12
C ARG A 431 -20.20 1.85 18.27
N ILE A 432 -19.04 1.67 18.90
CA ILE A 432 -17.77 1.51 18.21
C ILE A 432 -17.18 0.16 18.60
N LEU A 433 -16.86 -0.65 17.60
CA LEU A 433 -16.24 -1.95 17.73
C LEU A 433 -14.80 -1.89 17.25
N PHE A 434 -13.97 -2.78 17.78
CA PHE A 434 -12.62 -3.00 17.29
C PHE A 434 -12.42 -4.48 16.99
N GLU A 435 -11.62 -4.76 15.98
CA GLU A 435 -11.08 -6.10 15.80
C GLU A 435 -9.95 -6.36 16.84
N GLN A 436 -9.47 -7.59 16.91
CA GLN A 436 -8.58 -8.04 17.99
C GLN A 436 -7.26 -7.26 18.15
N GLN A 437 -6.73 -6.68 17.06
CA GLN A 437 -5.52 -5.84 17.12
C GLN A 437 -5.80 -4.43 17.65
N GLY A 438 -7.06 -4.00 17.65
CA GLY A 438 -7.47 -2.68 18.10
C GLY A 438 -7.03 -1.54 17.17
N ILE A 439 -6.69 -1.84 15.93
CA ILE A 439 -6.20 -0.85 14.95
C ILE A 439 -7.15 -0.62 13.78
N ASN A 440 -8.21 -1.42 13.67
CA ASN A 440 -9.28 -1.18 12.73
C ASN A 440 -10.58 -1.03 13.53
N LEU A 441 -11.10 0.19 13.61
CA LEU A 441 -12.36 0.50 14.28
C LEU A 441 -13.55 0.34 13.32
N PHE A 442 -14.72 0.05 13.88
CA PHE A 442 -15.98 -0.07 13.17
C PHE A 442 -17.04 0.74 13.91
N ALA A 443 -17.39 1.88 13.30
CA ALA A 443 -18.38 2.79 13.85
C ALA A 443 -19.78 2.36 13.36
N GLU A 444 -20.66 2.08 14.29
CA GLU A 444 -22.04 1.68 14.06
C GLU A 444 -23.00 2.79 14.43
N CYS A 445 -24.02 3.02 13.59
CA CYS A 445 -25.13 3.88 13.89
C CYS A 445 -26.44 3.27 13.36
N ALA A 446 -27.52 3.37 14.13
CA ALA A 446 -28.84 2.91 13.77
C ALA A 446 -29.74 4.08 13.33
N LYS A 447 -30.56 3.86 12.30
CA LYS A 447 -31.58 4.81 11.85
C LYS A 447 -32.80 4.68 12.75
N ASN A 448 -33.13 5.74 13.45
CA ASN A 448 -34.35 5.81 14.26
C ASN A 448 -35.62 5.87 13.39
#